data_531d1bf40987f8cd1e6ad83ef2441f7a
#
_entry.id   531d1bf40987f8cd1e6ad83ef2441f7a
#
_cell.length_a   1.000
_cell.length_b   1.000
_cell.length_c   1.000
_cell.angle_alpha   90.00
_cell.angle_beta   90.00
_cell.angle_gamma   90.00
#
_symmetry.space_group_name_H-M   'P 1'
#
loop_
_entity.id
_entity.type
_entity.pdbx_description
1 polymer ?
#
loop_
_entity_poly.entity_id
_entity_poly.type
_entity_poly.pdbx_seq_one_letter_code
_entity_poly.pdbx_strand_id
1 'polypeptide(L)'
;AYGKALAANGQFEAALDAVRRAQTPEYPDWRLVSAEAAILDQLNQKDDARQLYRKALELKPNEPSVLSNLGMSYVLEGDLRTAETYMRSAAQQQNADSRVRQNLALVVGLQGRFDEAEKIASQELSPEQAQA
;
A
#
# COMPACT_ATOMS: atom_id res chain seq x y z
N ALA A 1 -24.38 -11.49 3.44
CA ALA A 1 -23.58 -10.27 3.46
C ALA A 1 -23.17 -9.86 4.87
N TYR A 2 -24.10 -9.76 5.79
CA TYR A 2 -23.78 -9.35 7.17
C TYR A 2 -22.87 -10.39 7.86
N GLY A 3 -23.17 -11.66 7.72
CA GLY A 3 -22.35 -12.71 8.31
C GLY A 3 -20.94 -12.76 7.75
N LYS A 4 -20.79 -12.50 6.44
CA LYS A 4 -19.47 -12.43 5.81
C LYS A 4 -18.67 -11.26 6.33
N ALA A 5 -19.30 -10.10 6.52
CA ALA A 5 -18.63 -8.92 7.05
C ALA A 5 -18.14 -9.15 8.48
N LEU A 6 -18.94 -9.80 9.32
CA LEU A 6 -18.53 -10.14 10.68
C LEU A 6 -17.37 -11.13 10.70
N ALA A 7 -17.43 -12.14 9.84
CA ALA A 7 -16.37 -13.14 9.75
C ALA A 7 -15.07 -12.51 9.28
N ALA A 8 -15.14 -11.61 8.28
CA ALA A 8 -13.95 -10.91 7.77
C ALA A 8 -13.35 -10.03 8.87
N ASN A 9 -14.17 -9.28 9.61
CA ASN A 9 -13.69 -8.44 10.71
C ASN A 9 -13.03 -9.28 11.80
N GLY A 10 -13.61 -10.44 12.13
CA GLY A 10 -13.00 -11.35 13.10
C GLY A 10 -11.66 -11.89 12.64
N GLN A 11 -11.50 -12.15 11.34
CA GLN A 11 -10.23 -12.58 10.77
C GLN A 11 -9.18 -11.47 10.85
N PHE A 12 -9.56 -10.22 10.58
CA PHE A 12 -8.63 -9.10 10.67
C PHE A 12 -8.21 -8.84 12.11
N GLU A 13 -9.12 -8.97 13.07
CA GLU A 13 -8.77 -8.79 14.48
C GLU A 13 -7.81 -9.90 14.95
N ALA A 14 -8.05 -11.14 14.54
CA ALA A 14 -7.15 -12.25 14.84
C ALA A 14 -5.78 -12.03 14.20
N ALA A 15 -5.75 -11.57 12.95
CA ALA A 15 -4.51 -11.26 12.26
C ALA A 15 -3.75 -10.13 12.95
N LEU A 16 -4.46 -9.10 13.40
CA LEU A 16 -3.86 -7.99 14.13
C LEU A 16 -3.19 -8.46 15.41
N ASP A 17 -3.87 -9.30 16.16
CA ASP A 17 -3.33 -9.88 17.39
C ASP A 17 -2.07 -10.70 17.10
N ALA A 18 -2.10 -11.52 16.06
CA ALA A 18 -0.95 -12.35 15.67
C ALA A 18 0.25 -11.47 15.27
N VAL A 19 0.03 -10.42 14.48
CA VAL A 19 1.11 -9.52 14.06
C VAL A 19 1.69 -8.79 15.26
N ARG A 20 0.85 -8.32 16.18
CA ARG A 20 1.30 -7.64 17.39
C ARG A 20 2.14 -8.55 18.28
N ARG A 21 1.76 -9.82 18.38
CA ARG A 21 2.53 -10.80 19.15
C ARG A 21 3.88 -11.11 18.52
N ALA A 22 3.96 -11.05 17.19
CA ALA A 22 5.19 -11.33 16.47
C ALA A 22 6.22 -10.20 16.60
N GLN A 23 5.78 -9.01 16.98
CA GLN A 23 6.66 -7.85 17.08
C GLN A 23 7.54 -7.91 18.33
N THR A 24 8.79 -7.51 18.16
CA THR A 24 9.75 -7.41 19.25
C THR A 24 10.15 -5.93 19.38
N PRO A 25 9.76 -5.25 20.46
CA PRO A 25 10.04 -3.80 20.58
C PRO A 25 11.51 -3.45 20.50
N GLU A 26 12.39 -4.36 20.89
CA GLU A 26 13.85 -4.15 20.87
C GLU A 26 14.43 -4.26 19.47
N TYR A 27 13.75 -5.00 18.58
CA TYR A 27 14.19 -5.23 17.20
C TYR A 27 13.01 -5.00 16.25
N PRO A 28 12.61 -3.74 16.04
CA PRO A 28 11.45 -3.46 15.21
C PRO A 28 11.69 -3.90 13.76
N ASP A 29 10.70 -4.57 13.19
CA ASP A 29 10.72 -5.05 11.80
C ASP A 29 9.69 -4.23 11.00
N TRP A 30 10.17 -3.48 10.01
CA TRP A 30 9.29 -2.65 9.20
C TRP A 30 8.18 -3.45 8.51
N ARG A 31 8.44 -4.72 8.19
CA ARG A 31 7.44 -5.58 7.54
C ARG A 31 6.27 -5.86 8.46
N LEU A 32 6.54 -6.12 9.72
CA LEU A 32 5.50 -6.35 10.73
C LEU A 32 4.75 -5.06 11.03
N VAL A 33 5.44 -3.93 11.11
CA VAL A 33 4.80 -2.63 11.32
C VAL A 33 3.87 -2.30 10.15
N SER A 34 4.33 -2.51 8.92
CA SER A 34 3.52 -2.28 7.73
C SER A 34 2.32 -3.23 7.65
N ALA A 35 2.51 -4.50 8.04
CA ALA A 35 1.42 -5.46 8.09
C ALA A 35 0.35 -5.06 9.10
N GLU A 36 0.76 -4.60 10.27
CA GLU A 36 -0.18 -4.10 11.27
C GLU A 36 -0.97 -2.91 10.73
N ALA A 37 -0.29 -1.99 10.05
CA ALA A 37 -0.94 -0.83 9.44
C ALA A 37 -1.99 -1.26 8.41
N ALA A 38 -1.66 -2.21 7.55
CA ALA A 38 -2.59 -2.69 6.52
C ALA A 38 -3.85 -3.31 7.15
N ILE A 39 -3.69 -4.05 8.23
CA ILE A 39 -4.82 -4.65 8.94
C ILE A 39 -5.68 -3.55 9.57
N LEU A 40 -5.07 -2.55 10.18
CA LEU A 40 -5.80 -1.43 10.77
C LEU A 40 -6.59 -0.66 9.72
N ASP A 41 -6.05 -0.49 8.50
CA ASP A 41 -6.79 0.09 7.40
C ASP A 41 -8.06 -0.71 7.08
N GLN A 42 -7.95 -2.04 7.05
CA GLN A 42 -9.10 -2.90 6.79
C GLN A 42 -10.14 -2.84 7.90
N LEU A 43 -9.71 -2.54 9.12
CA LEU A 43 -10.60 -2.34 10.26
C LEU A 43 -11.12 -0.89 10.35
N ASN A 44 -10.83 -0.07 9.35
CA ASN A 44 -11.25 1.33 9.27
C ASN A 44 -10.64 2.22 10.36
N GLN A 45 -9.47 1.83 10.86
CA GLN A 45 -8.69 2.63 11.82
C GLN A 45 -7.55 3.32 11.08
N LYS A 46 -7.91 4.26 10.22
CA LYS A 46 -6.99 4.85 9.23
C LYS A 46 -5.91 5.72 9.86
N ASP A 47 -6.23 6.48 10.90
CA ASP A 47 -5.23 7.34 11.54
C ASP A 47 -4.13 6.50 12.19
N ASP A 48 -4.51 5.43 12.88
CA ASP A 48 -3.55 4.52 13.49
C ASP A 48 -2.71 3.80 12.42
N ALA A 49 -3.36 3.38 11.34
CA ALA A 49 -2.67 2.74 10.23
C ALA A 49 -1.60 3.66 9.64
N ARG A 50 -1.93 4.92 9.41
CA ARG A 50 -0.99 5.87 8.82
C ARG A 50 0.19 6.18 9.73
N GLN A 51 -0.03 6.25 11.02
CA GLN A 51 1.07 6.40 11.97
C GLN A 51 2.04 5.23 11.87
N LEU A 52 1.53 4.02 11.75
CA LEU A 52 2.36 2.83 11.60
C LEU A 52 3.07 2.78 10.25
N TYR A 53 2.42 3.20 9.16
CA TYR A 53 3.10 3.29 7.88
C TYR A 53 4.28 4.27 7.94
N ARG A 54 4.08 5.41 8.61
CA ARG A 54 5.17 6.37 8.79
C ARG A 54 6.31 5.79 9.62
N LYS A 55 5.96 5.03 10.66
CA LYS A 55 6.97 4.33 11.46
C LYS A 55 7.74 3.31 10.60
N ALA A 56 7.03 2.56 9.76
CA ALA A 56 7.68 1.62 8.85
C ALA A 56 8.65 2.33 7.91
N LEU A 57 8.28 3.52 7.42
CA LEU A 57 9.14 4.32 6.56
C LEU A 57 10.35 4.90 7.30
N GLU A 58 10.23 5.15 8.60
CA GLU A 58 11.39 5.52 9.41
C GLU A 58 12.38 4.36 9.51
N LEU A 59 11.87 3.13 9.63
CA LEU A 59 12.68 1.93 9.72
C LEU A 59 13.28 1.53 8.37
N LYS A 60 12.54 1.73 7.29
CA LYS A 60 12.97 1.39 5.93
C LYS A 60 12.58 2.53 5.00
N PRO A 61 13.44 3.57 4.88
CA PRO A 61 13.10 4.73 4.06
C PRO A 61 12.89 4.37 2.60
N ASN A 62 11.87 4.99 2.01
CA ASN A 62 11.54 4.86 0.59
C ASN A 62 11.20 3.42 0.16
N GLU A 63 10.77 2.56 1.09
CA GLU A 63 10.35 1.22 0.71
C GLU A 63 9.10 1.29 -0.16
N PRO A 64 9.16 0.81 -1.42
CA PRO A 64 8.03 0.99 -2.34
C PRO A 64 6.75 0.31 -1.88
N SER A 65 6.82 -0.85 -1.24
CA SER A 65 5.62 -1.54 -0.77
C SER A 65 4.91 -0.73 0.32
N VAL A 66 5.66 -0.08 1.22
CA VAL A 66 5.08 0.75 2.28
C VAL A 66 4.49 2.03 1.70
N LEU A 67 5.21 2.69 0.80
CA LEU A 67 4.72 3.90 0.13
C LEU A 67 3.45 3.62 -0.65
N SER A 68 3.40 2.50 -1.36
CA SER A 68 2.23 2.09 -2.13
C SER A 68 1.04 1.80 -1.22
N ASN A 69 1.26 1.09 -0.11
CA ASN A 69 0.19 0.79 0.85
C ASN A 69 -0.34 2.06 1.51
N LEU A 70 0.54 2.99 1.85
CA LEU A 70 0.12 4.29 2.40
C LEU A 70 -0.70 5.06 1.36
N GLY A 71 -0.28 5.03 0.09
CA GLY A 71 -1.05 5.61 -1.00
C GLY A 71 -2.44 4.99 -1.10
N MET A 72 -2.56 3.66 -1.00
CA MET A 72 -3.86 2.99 -1.03
C MET A 72 -4.74 3.40 0.14
N SER A 73 -4.17 3.67 1.31
CA SER A 73 -4.92 4.19 2.45
C SER A 73 -5.62 5.50 2.08
N TYR A 74 -4.94 6.38 1.35
CA TYR A 74 -5.53 7.64 0.89
C TYR A 74 -6.56 7.42 -0.23
N VAL A 75 -6.36 6.41 -1.10
CA VAL A 75 -7.38 6.05 -2.10
C VAL A 75 -8.70 5.68 -1.41
N LEU A 76 -8.63 4.89 -0.36
CA LEU A 76 -9.81 4.45 0.38
C LEU A 76 -10.56 5.62 1.02
N GLU A 77 -9.86 6.71 1.30
CA GLU A 77 -10.47 7.93 1.83
C GLU A 77 -10.97 8.88 0.74
N GLY A 78 -10.62 8.63 -0.50
CA GLY A 78 -10.98 9.48 -1.62
C GLY A 78 -9.98 10.61 -1.90
N ASP A 79 -8.85 10.65 -1.18
CA ASP A 79 -7.81 11.65 -1.42
C ASP A 79 -6.83 11.13 -2.47
N LEU A 80 -7.24 11.24 -3.73
CA LEU A 80 -6.50 10.66 -4.85
C LEU A 80 -5.20 11.42 -5.14
N ARG A 81 -5.14 12.71 -4.85
CA ARG A 81 -3.92 13.50 -5.09
C ARG A 81 -2.80 13.06 -4.15
N THR A 82 -3.11 12.93 -2.86
CA THR A 82 -2.13 12.48 -1.88
C THR A 82 -1.71 11.04 -2.19
N ALA A 83 -2.67 10.20 -2.55
CA ALA A 83 -2.39 8.82 -2.94
C ALA A 83 -1.41 8.77 -4.11
N GLU A 84 -1.64 9.59 -5.14
CA GLU A 84 -0.75 9.65 -6.30
C GLU A 84 0.66 10.05 -5.92
N THR A 85 0.80 11.03 -5.02
CA THR A 85 2.11 11.49 -4.56
C THR A 85 2.94 10.36 -3.96
N TYR A 86 2.33 9.57 -3.07
CA TYR A 86 3.01 8.43 -2.47
C TYR A 86 3.31 7.33 -3.48
N MET A 87 2.37 7.06 -4.39
CA MET A 87 2.55 6.00 -5.38
C MET A 87 3.60 6.36 -6.43
N ARG A 88 3.71 7.65 -6.82
CA ARG A 88 4.79 8.10 -7.70
C ARG A 88 6.14 7.94 -7.03
N SER A 89 6.23 8.30 -5.76
CA SER A 89 7.46 8.10 -5.00
C SER A 89 7.83 6.61 -4.95
N ALA A 90 6.84 5.75 -4.74
CA ALA A 90 7.07 4.30 -4.74
C ALA A 90 7.58 3.81 -6.09
N ALA A 91 6.96 4.27 -7.18
CA ALA A 91 7.29 3.82 -8.54
C ALA A 91 8.68 4.28 -8.98
N GLN A 92 9.22 5.34 -8.39
CA GLN A 92 10.55 5.85 -8.70
C GLN A 92 11.67 5.01 -8.09
N GLN A 93 11.36 4.15 -7.14
CA GLN A 93 12.39 3.33 -6.50
C GLN A 93 12.84 2.21 -7.43
N GLN A 94 14.13 1.87 -7.39
CA GLN A 94 14.69 0.84 -8.26
C GLN A 94 14.09 -0.55 -7.99
N ASN A 95 13.72 -0.79 -6.74
CA ASN A 95 13.14 -2.08 -6.34
C ASN A 95 11.61 -2.10 -6.39
N ALA A 96 10.98 -1.11 -7.06
CA ALA A 96 9.54 -1.11 -7.24
C ALA A 96 9.12 -2.24 -8.18
N ASP A 97 8.10 -3.01 -7.76
CA ASP A 97 7.58 -4.09 -8.57
C ASP A 97 6.39 -3.62 -9.43
N SER A 98 5.85 -4.54 -10.24
CA SER A 98 4.75 -4.22 -11.14
C SER A 98 3.48 -3.81 -10.39
N ARG A 99 3.26 -4.33 -9.18
CA ARG A 99 2.10 -3.97 -8.37
C ARG A 99 2.10 -2.48 -8.04
N VAL A 100 3.27 -1.91 -7.72
CA VAL A 100 3.41 -0.48 -7.43
C VAL A 100 2.98 0.35 -8.63
N ARG A 101 3.41 -0.03 -9.83
CA ARG A 101 3.05 0.69 -11.05
C ARG A 101 1.57 0.54 -11.40
N GLN A 102 1.02 -0.66 -11.18
CA GLN A 102 -0.40 -0.90 -11.38
C GLN A 102 -1.24 -0.02 -10.45
N ASN A 103 -0.84 0.10 -9.19
CA ASN A 103 -1.54 0.96 -8.23
C ASN A 103 -1.45 2.43 -8.64
N LEU A 104 -0.29 2.88 -9.13
CA LEU A 104 -0.15 4.24 -9.64
C LEU A 104 -1.05 4.46 -10.85
N ALA A 105 -1.06 3.53 -11.80
CA ALA A 105 -1.94 3.62 -12.97
C ALA A 105 -3.40 3.70 -12.55
N LEU A 106 -3.80 2.90 -11.57
CA LEU A 106 -5.17 2.91 -11.07
C LEU A 106 -5.54 4.29 -10.51
N VAL A 107 -4.69 4.87 -9.67
CA VAL A 107 -5.02 6.15 -9.03
C VAL A 107 -5.02 7.30 -10.03
N VAL A 108 -4.18 7.25 -11.05
CA VAL A 108 -4.18 8.24 -12.13
C VAL A 108 -5.47 8.10 -12.96
N GLY A 109 -5.85 6.86 -13.28
CA GLY A 109 -7.08 6.58 -14.01
C GLY A 109 -8.34 7.00 -13.25
N LEU A 110 -8.37 6.81 -11.93
CA LEU A 110 -9.49 7.24 -11.10
C LEU A 110 -9.70 8.75 -11.12
N GLN A 111 -8.68 9.51 -11.47
CA GLN A 111 -8.76 10.96 -11.63
C GLN A 111 -9.16 11.38 -13.06
N GLY A 112 -9.46 10.42 -13.93
CA GLY A 112 -9.88 10.69 -15.29
C GLY A 112 -8.75 10.84 -16.30
N ARG A 113 -7.50 10.65 -15.89
CA ARG A 113 -6.32 10.78 -16.76
C ARG A 113 -5.99 9.43 -17.40
N PHE A 114 -6.88 8.96 -18.28
CA PHE A 114 -6.84 7.60 -18.81
C PHE A 114 -5.63 7.35 -19.70
N ASP A 115 -5.25 8.31 -20.53
CA ASP A 115 -4.09 8.13 -21.42
C ASP A 115 -2.80 8.01 -20.62
N GLU A 116 -2.65 8.82 -19.58
CA GLU A 116 -1.50 8.75 -18.70
C GLU A 116 -1.46 7.43 -17.93
N ALA A 117 -2.63 6.99 -17.43
CA ALA A 117 -2.75 5.72 -16.74
C ALA A 117 -2.32 4.56 -17.63
N GLU A 118 -2.73 4.57 -18.90
CA GLU A 118 -2.37 3.56 -19.86
C GLU A 118 -0.86 3.54 -20.12
N LYS A 119 -0.24 4.71 -20.24
CA LYS A 119 1.22 4.80 -20.39
C LYS A 119 1.95 4.20 -19.19
N ILE A 120 1.50 4.52 -17.99
CA ILE A 120 2.09 3.99 -16.76
C ILE A 120 1.98 2.47 -16.73
N ALA A 121 0.80 1.94 -17.04
CA ALA A 121 0.58 0.50 -17.08
C ALA A 121 1.45 -0.18 -18.13
N SER A 122 1.65 0.46 -19.28
CA SER A 122 2.48 -0.09 -20.36
C SER A 122 3.95 -0.17 -19.99
N GLN A 123 4.42 0.69 -19.09
CA GLN A 123 5.81 0.71 -18.63
C GLN A 123 6.16 -0.49 -17.75
N GLU A 124 5.18 -1.30 -17.39
CA GLU A 124 5.45 -2.54 -16.65
C GLU A 124 6.27 -3.53 -17.44
N LEU A 125 6.12 -3.52 -18.77
CA LEU A 125 6.88 -4.43 -19.59
C LEU A 125 8.34 -3.99 -19.61
N SER A 126 9.25 -4.91 -19.27
CA SER A 126 10.66 -4.65 -19.44
C SER A 126 10.96 -4.44 -20.93
N PRO A 127 12.08 -3.78 -21.29
CA PRO A 127 12.46 -3.66 -22.69
C PRO A 127 12.51 -5.00 -23.40
N GLU A 128 12.95 -6.03 -22.72
CA GLU A 128 13.00 -7.39 -23.29
C GLU A 128 11.60 -7.94 -23.54
N GLN A 129 10.68 -7.76 -22.61
CA GLN A 129 9.29 -8.18 -22.80
C GLN A 129 8.62 -7.39 -23.91
N ALA A 130 8.89 -6.10 -24.00
CA ALA A 130 8.32 -5.26 -25.02
C ALA A 130 8.83 -5.61 -26.41
N GLN A 131 10.06 -6.13 -26.51
CA GLN A 131 10.66 -6.54 -27.79
C GLN A 131 10.26 -7.95 -28.20
N ALA A 132 9.79 -8.73 -27.26
CA ALA A 132 9.33 -10.09 -27.54
C ALA A 132 7.96 -10.06 -28.19
#